data_6780e04ccbda12ce9fe65ae3e358854c
#
_entry.id   6780e04ccbda12ce9fe65ae3e358854c
#
_cell.length_a   1.000
_cell.length_b   1.000
_cell.length_c   1.000
_cell.angle_alpha   90.00
_cell.angle_beta   90.00
_cell.angle_gamma   90.00
#
_symmetry.space_group_name_H-M   'P 1'
#
loop_
_entity.id
_entity.type
_entity.pdbx_description
1 polymer ?
#
loop_
_entity_poly.entity_id
_entity_poly.type
_entity_poly.pdbx_seq_one_letter_code
_entity_poly.pdbx_strand_id
1 'polypeptide(L)'
;MTEISVLTLARGRAVHLCNMIVGLTRQTVAPCELVIAVMQDELYDDLPETPFPIRQIRITGDELPLARARNAVAAAACGDVFVFLDVDCIPAPELLADYAAQTRAGEGLTMGEVLYLPAGANDPGWSTEAFDAVAVRHCDRQGPPEAARKRCDDYRCFWSLTFAMHRDDWARSGGFDERFSGYGGEDTDFGRTLAERDIPIWWVRGARAYHQYHPHCMPPIHHVPSIIRNAELFATKWGHRTMEHWLHAFRMMGLITDTPEGLRMLREPSQADFALCQQTAEMPYAATGRVVRLLEDRARLAAGLPPETASMRERHSRMTQAQDGLLTPPSSVAAE
;
A
#
# COMPACT_ATOMS: atom_id res chain seq x y z
N MET A 1 11.36 -2.29 -28.18
CA MET A 1 10.19 -2.41 -27.29
C MET A 1 10.72 -2.20 -25.89
N THR A 2 10.02 -1.50 -25.02
CA THR A 2 10.41 -1.30 -23.61
C THR A 2 10.34 -2.64 -22.88
N GLU A 3 11.44 -3.04 -22.26
CA GLU A 3 11.51 -4.26 -21.46
C GLU A 3 10.95 -4.00 -20.07
N ILE A 4 10.04 -4.85 -19.61
CA ILE A 4 9.34 -4.70 -18.32
C ILE A 4 9.76 -5.82 -17.38
N SER A 5 10.35 -5.47 -16.24
CA SER A 5 10.52 -6.38 -15.12
C SER A 5 9.35 -6.24 -14.15
N VAL A 6 8.67 -7.34 -13.84
CA VAL A 6 7.70 -7.37 -12.74
C VAL A 6 8.39 -7.78 -11.45
N LEU A 7 8.15 -7.02 -10.39
CA LEU A 7 8.83 -7.12 -9.11
C LEU A 7 7.83 -7.34 -8.00
N THR A 8 7.97 -8.42 -7.23
CA THR A 8 7.05 -8.73 -6.14
C THR A 8 7.78 -9.20 -4.88
N LEU A 9 7.08 -9.14 -3.75
CA LEU A 9 7.55 -9.59 -2.46
C LEU A 9 6.58 -10.63 -1.91
N ALA A 10 7.09 -11.74 -1.42
CA ALA A 10 6.24 -12.81 -0.93
C ALA A 10 6.76 -13.41 0.38
N ARG A 11 5.82 -13.62 1.33
CA ARG A 11 6.03 -14.41 2.55
C ARG A 11 4.77 -15.20 2.81
N GLY A 12 4.85 -16.54 2.79
CA GLY A 12 3.66 -17.38 2.75
C GLY A 12 2.85 -17.10 1.48
N ARG A 13 1.52 -17.14 1.55
CA ARG A 13 0.59 -16.72 0.48
C ARG A 13 0.84 -17.39 -0.88
N ALA A 14 1.28 -18.66 -0.91
CA ALA A 14 1.60 -19.37 -2.15
C ALA A 14 0.44 -19.33 -3.17
N VAL A 15 -0.81 -19.50 -2.71
CA VAL A 15 -2.01 -19.45 -3.59
C VAL A 15 -2.16 -18.05 -4.22
N HIS A 16 -1.94 -16.96 -3.46
CA HIS A 16 -2.03 -15.60 -3.98
C HIS A 16 -0.93 -15.35 -5.03
N LEU A 17 0.29 -15.81 -4.74
CA LEU A 17 1.42 -15.73 -5.66
C LEU A 17 1.11 -16.48 -6.97
N CYS A 18 0.59 -17.70 -6.88
CA CYS A 18 0.20 -18.48 -8.07
C CYS A 18 -0.87 -17.76 -8.90
N ASN A 19 -1.90 -17.21 -8.27
CA ASN A 19 -2.94 -16.45 -8.98
C ASN A 19 -2.37 -15.19 -9.65
N MET A 20 -1.48 -14.46 -8.98
CA MET A 20 -0.78 -13.31 -9.56
C MET A 20 0.05 -13.73 -10.77
N ILE A 21 0.82 -14.83 -10.69
CA ILE A 21 1.60 -15.36 -11.82
C ILE A 21 0.69 -15.75 -12.97
N VAL A 22 -0.43 -16.44 -12.70
CA VAL A 22 -1.42 -16.76 -13.74
C VAL A 22 -1.97 -15.48 -14.40
N GLY A 23 -2.22 -14.42 -13.63
CA GLY A 23 -2.60 -13.12 -14.19
C GLY A 23 -1.51 -12.51 -15.09
N LEU A 24 -0.24 -12.70 -14.74
CA LEU A 24 0.88 -12.28 -15.58
C LEU A 24 1.01 -13.05 -16.89
N THR A 25 0.67 -14.34 -16.92
CA THR A 25 0.68 -15.10 -18.18
C THR A 25 -0.42 -14.68 -19.16
N ARG A 26 -1.43 -13.93 -18.68
CA ARG A 26 -2.55 -13.42 -19.48
C ARG A 26 -2.37 -11.97 -19.94
N GLN A 27 -1.21 -11.37 -19.71
CA GLN A 27 -0.95 -10.00 -20.09
C GLN A 27 -0.88 -9.83 -21.61
N THR A 28 -1.43 -8.74 -22.14
CA THR A 28 -1.35 -8.36 -23.56
C THR A 28 0.07 -7.99 -23.99
N VAL A 29 0.89 -7.54 -23.05
CA VAL A 29 2.35 -7.34 -23.20
C VAL A 29 3.04 -8.19 -22.14
N ALA A 30 3.80 -9.21 -22.57
CA ALA A 30 4.51 -10.07 -21.64
C ALA A 30 5.66 -9.32 -20.96
N PRO A 31 5.92 -9.56 -19.65
CA PRO A 31 7.14 -9.06 -19.01
C PRO A 31 8.37 -9.80 -19.53
N CYS A 32 9.55 -9.18 -19.45
CA CYS A 32 10.82 -9.86 -19.73
C CYS A 32 11.21 -10.82 -18.59
N GLU A 33 10.71 -10.58 -17.39
CA GLU A 33 10.95 -11.42 -16.20
C GLU A 33 9.97 -11.13 -15.07
N LEU A 34 9.87 -12.06 -14.12
CA LEU A 34 9.34 -11.86 -12.79
C LEU A 34 10.45 -12.07 -11.76
N VAL A 35 10.68 -11.08 -10.89
CA VAL A 35 11.64 -11.18 -9.78
C VAL A 35 10.86 -11.17 -8.46
N ILE A 36 11.05 -12.21 -7.64
CA ILE A 36 10.34 -12.42 -6.38
C ILE A 36 11.33 -12.28 -5.22
N ALA A 37 11.14 -11.31 -4.32
CA ALA A 37 11.79 -11.32 -3.02
C ALA A 37 11.06 -12.28 -2.09
N VAL A 38 11.70 -13.38 -1.74
CA VAL A 38 11.15 -14.41 -0.85
C VAL A 38 11.60 -14.11 0.58
N MET A 39 10.69 -13.57 1.40
CA MET A 39 10.95 -13.14 2.78
C MET A 39 10.68 -14.27 3.79
N GLN A 40 11.13 -15.48 3.47
CA GLN A 40 11.05 -16.69 4.28
C GLN A 40 12.22 -17.61 3.96
N ASP A 41 12.42 -18.66 4.73
CA ASP A 41 13.56 -19.56 4.57
C ASP A 41 13.46 -20.43 3.33
N GLU A 42 12.26 -20.91 2.99
CA GLU A 42 12.03 -21.78 1.84
C GLU A 42 11.60 -20.96 0.61
N LEU A 43 12.15 -21.30 -0.55
CA LEU A 43 11.68 -20.79 -1.82
C LEU A 43 10.33 -21.43 -2.19
N TYR A 44 9.67 -20.88 -3.19
CA TYR A 44 8.44 -21.49 -3.75
C TYR A 44 8.83 -22.49 -4.85
N ASP A 45 8.52 -23.76 -4.64
CA ASP A 45 8.88 -24.84 -5.57
C ASP A 45 7.82 -25.05 -6.67
N ASP A 46 6.54 -24.94 -6.33
CA ASP A 46 5.41 -25.24 -7.21
C ASP A 46 4.80 -23.96 -7.83
N LEU A 47 5.62 -23.20 -8.58
CA LEU A 47 5.12 -22.02 -9.30
C LEU A 47 4.50 -22.41 -10.66
N PRO A 48 3.46 -21.70 -11.14
CA PRO A 48 2.91 -21.91 -12.47
C PRO A 48 3.97 -21.75 -13.57
N GLU A 49 3.85 -22.56 -14.63
CA GLU A 49 4.68 -22.38 -15.83
C GLU A 49 4.39 -21.03 -16.51
N THR A 50 5.44 -20.36 -16.97
CA THR A 50 5.35 -19.04 -17.59
C THR A 50 6.18 -18.96 -18.87
N PRO A 51 5.78 -18.11 -19.85
CA PRO A 51 6.56 -17.83 -21.04
C PRO A 51 7.75 -16.88 -20.78
N PHE A 52 7.97 -16.44 -19.56
CA PHE A 52 9.04 -15.56 -19.11
C PHE A 52 9.76 -16.18 -17.90
N PRO A 53 11.04 -15.85 -17.66
CA PRO A 53 11.79 -16.37 -16.53
C PRO A 53 11.25 -15.83 -15.19
N ILE A 54 11.24 -16.70 -14.18
CA ILE A 54 10.97 -16.35 -12.78
C ILE A 54 12.29 -16.49 -12.00
N ARG A 55 12.67 -15.43 -11.29
CA ARG A 55 13.82 -15.44 -10.40
C ARG A 55 13.38 -15.19 -8.97
N GLN A 56 13.85 -16.00 -8.04
CA GLN A 56 13.56 -15.86 -6.62
C GLN A 56 14.83 -15.44 -5.88
N ILE A 57 14.72 -14.41 -5.03
CA ILE A 57 15.80 -13.87 -4.20
C ILE A 57 15.40 -14.05 -2.75
N ARG A 58 16.16 -14.85 -2.01
CA ARG A 58 15.90 -15.04 -0.58
C ARG A 58 16.31 -13.81 0.21
N ILE A 59 15.39 -13.29 1.00
CA ILE A 59 15.62 -12.18 1.92
C ILE A 59 15.42 -12.69 3.35
N THR A 60 16.51 -12.93 4.03
CA THR A 60 16.49 -13.46 5.41
C THR A 60 16.30 -12.34 6.43
N GLY A 61 15.71 -12.68 7.58
CA GLY A 61 15.48 -11.78 8.70
C GLY A 61 14.22 -12.14 9.47
N ASP A 62 14.16 -11.78 10.74
CA ASP A 62 13.04 -12.12 11.64
C ASP A 62 11.80 -11.25 11.39
N GLU A 63 12.01 -9.99 11.04
CA GLU A 63 10.94 -9.04 10.72
C GLU A 63 10.64 -9.00 9.21
N LEU A 64 9.50 -8.40 8.84
CA LEU A 64 9.16 -8.16 7.44
C LEU A 64 10.07 -7.07 6.85
N PRO A 65 11.06 -7.39 6.01
CA PRO A 65 12.00 -6.42 5.46
C PRO A 65 11.47 -5.81 4.15
N LEU A 66 10.28 -5.18 4.16
CA LEU A 66 9.57 -4.73 2.95
C LEU A 66 10.40 -3.76 2.10
N ALA A 67 11.00 -2.74 2.71
CA ALA A 67 11.87 -1.78 2.02
C ALA A 67 13.08 -2.47 1.36
N ARG A 68 13.81 -3.28 2.13
CA ARG A 68 14.96 -4.04 1.64
C ARG A 68 14.58 -5.02 0.53
N ALA A 69 13.43 -5.67 0.65
CA ALA A 69 12.94 -6.62 -0.34
C ALA A 69 12.64 -5.92 -1.67
N ARG A 70 11.99 -4.73 -1.66
CA ARG A 70 11.75 -3.92 -2.86
C ARG A 70 13.07 -3.48 -3.52
N ASN A 71 14.02 -3.02 -2.73
CA ASN A 71 15.34 -2.64 -3.24
C ASN A 71 16.08 -3.83 -3.87
N ALA A 72 16.03 -5.01 -3.24
CA ALA A 72 16.71 -6.21 -3.72
C ALA A 72 16.15 -6.70 -5.07
N VAL A 73 14.83 -6.73 -5.25
CA VAL A 73 14.25 -7.10 -6.55
C VAL A 73 14.54 -6.07 -7.63
N ALA A 74 14.54 -4.77 -7.31
CA ALA A 74 14.90 -3.71 -8.24
C ALA A 74 16.38 -3.79 -8.65
N ALA A 75 17.28 -4.07 -7.72
CA ALA A 75 18.71 -4.25 -8.01
C ALA A 75 18.98 -5.46 -8.90
N ALA A 76 18.14 -6.49 -8.85
CA ALA A 76 18.27 -7.69 -9.67
C ALA A 76 17.56 -7.56 -11.04
N ALA A 77 16.66 -6.59 -11.22
CA ALA A 77 15.86 -6.43 -12.42
C ALA A 77 16.70 -6.01 -13.65
N CYS A 78 16.35 -6.54 -14.83
CA CYS A 78 17.05 -6.23 -16.08
C CYS A 78 16.26 -5.31 -17.03
N GLY A 79 14.94 -5.16 -16.85
CA GLY A 79 14.08 -4.35 -17.71
C GLY A 79 14.32 -2.84 -17.59
N ASP A 80 13.74 -2.07 -18.49
CA ASP A 80 13.78 -0.60 -18.50
C ASP A 80 12.72 0.00 -17.55
N VAL A 81 11.58 -0.69 -17.44
CA VAL A 81 10.46 -0.31 -16.58
C VAL A 81 10.29 -1.36 -15.50
N PHE A 82 10.31 -0.92 -14.26
CA PHE A 82 10.05 -1.72 -13.08
C PHE A 82 8.57 -1.58 -12.71
N VAL A 83 7.83 -2.68 -12.76
CA VAL A 83 6.45 -2.75 -12.30
C VAL A 83 6.42 -3.53 -10.99
N PHE A 84 6.22 -2.82 -9.90
CA PHE A 84 5.98 -3.44 -8.60
C PHE A 84 4.53 -3.86 -8.49
N LEU A 85 4.30 -5.09 -8.05
CA LEU A 85 2.99 -5.68 -7.88
C LEU A 85 2.99 -6.54 -6.62
N ASP A 86 2.16 -6.20 -5.64
CA ASP A 86 2.09 -6.98 -4.41
C ASP A 86 1.58 -8.40 -4.69
N VAL A 87 2.06 -9.38 -3.92
CA VAL A 87 1.78 -10.80 -4.10
C VAL A 87 0.29 -11.15 -4.11
N ASP A 88 -0.54 -10.32 -3.50
CA ASP A 88 -2.00 -10.46 -3.44
C ASP A 88 -2.75 -9.62 -4.49
N CYS A 89 -2.05 -9.06 -5.47
CA CYS A 89 -2.64 -8.31 -6.56
C CYS A 89 -2.61 -9.11 -7.87
N ILE A 90 -3.78 -9.53 -8.39
CA ILE A 90 -3.89 -10.15 -9.72
C ILE A 90 -3.96 -9.02 -10.75
N PRO A 91 -3.05 -8.94 -11.75
CA PRO A 91 -3.10 -7.90 -12.77
C PRO A 91 -4.24 -8.15 -13.77
N ALA A 92 -4.94 -7.07 -14.18
CA ALA A 92 -5.80 -7.11 -15.36
C ALA A 92 -4.96 -7.32 -16.63
N PRO A 93 -5.52 -7.85 -17.73
CA PRO A 93 -4.75 -8.20 -18.94
C PRO A 93 -3.93 -7.06 -19.54
N GLU A 94 -4.35 -5.81 -19.37
CA GLU A 94 -3.71 -4.62 -19.94
C GLU A 94 -2.74 -3.93 -18.98
N LEU A 95 -2.58 -4.40 -17.71
CA LEU A 95 -1.82 -3.70 -16.68
C LEU A 95 -0.40 -3.33 -17.14
N LEU A 96 0.34 -4.27 -17.72
CA LEU A 96 1.71 -4.02 -18.17
C LEU A 96 1.76 -3.11 -19.41
N ALA A 97 0.81 -3.25 -20.33
CA ALA A 97 0.70 -2.38 -21.49
C ALA A 97 0.41 -0.92 -21.09
N ASP A 98 -0.51 -0.73 -20.14
CA ASP A 98 -0.87 0.58 -19.61
C ASP A 98 0.31 1.25 -18.90
N TYR A 99 1.03 0.52 -18.05
CA TYR A 99 2.25 1.04 -17.42
C TYR A 99 3.32 1.38 -18.45
N ALA A 100 3.58 0.51 -19.43
CA ALA A 100 4.57 0.77 -20.46
C ALA A 100 4.23 2.03 -21.29
N ALA A 101 2.93 2.29 -21.53
CA ALA A 101 2.48 3.48 -22.24
C ALA A 101 2.67 4.78 -21.43
N GLN A 102 2.63 4.70 -20.09
CA GLN A 102 2.60 5.86 -19.19
C GLN A 102 3.91 6.11 -18.43
N THR A 103 4.87 5.17 -18.45
CA THR A 103 6.11 5.25 -17.67
C THR A 103 7.29 5.49 -18.60
N ARG A 104 7.98 6.62 -18.45
CA ARG A 104 9.16 7.01 -19.23
C ARG A 104 10.24 7.58 -18.32
N ALA A 105 11.49 7.54 -18.78
CA ALA A 105 12.62 8.14 -18.09
C ALA A 105 12.38 9.64 -17.80
N GLY A 106 12.63 10.07 -16.57
CA GLY A 106 12.48 11.44 -16.12
C GLY A 106 11.04 11.85 -15.78
N GLU A 107 10.04 10.97 -15.96
CA GLU A 107 8.64 11.29 -15.71
C GLU A 107 8.13 10.85 -14.31
N GLY A 108 8.94 10.11 -13.54
CA GLY A 108 8.66 9.75 -12.15
C GLY A 108 7.90 8.44 -11.98
N LEU A 109 7.09 8.36 -10.90
CA LEU A 109 6.34 7.18 -10.50
C LEU A 109 4.91 7.23 -11.02
N THR A 110 4.41 6.11 -11.52
CA THR A 110 3.02 5.95 -11.97
C THR A 110 2.27 4.93 -11.08
N MET A 111 1.05 5.27 -10.66
CA MET A 111 0.17 4.41 -9.86
C MET A 111 -1.09 4.08 -10.66
N GLY A 112 -1.41 2.77 -10.76
CA GLY A 112 -2.64 2.27 -11.36
C GLY A 112 -3.81 2.16 -10.38
N GLU A 113 -4.91 1.61 -10.88
CA GLU A 113 -6.12 1.33 -10.09
C GLU A 113 -5.98 -0.01 -9.36
N VAL A 114 -6.37 -0.05 -8.08
CA VAL A 114 -6.53 -1.31 -7.33
C VAL A 114 -7.96 -1.45 -6.87
N LEU A 115 -8.59 -2.56 -7.24
CA LEU A 115 -9.91 -2.97 -6.79
C LEU A 115 -9.79 -4.18 -5.85
N TYR A 116 -10.66 -4.26 -4.86
CA TYR A 116 -10.63 -5.31 -3.83
C TYR A 116 -11.66 -6.37 -4.10
N LEU A 117 -11.25 -7.61 -4.10
CA LEU A 117 -12.10 -8.78 -4.31
C LEU A 117 -12.73 -9.26 -3.00
N PRO A 118 -14.01 -9.67 -3.01
CA PRO A 118 -14.61 -10.35 -1.87
C PRO A 118 -14.02 -11.77 -1.69
N ALA A 119 -14.25 -12.36 -0.52
CA ALA A 119 -13.85 -13.73 -0.24
C ALA A 119 -14.42 -14.72 -1.28
N GLY A 120 -13.58 -15.64 -1.76
CA GLY A 120 -13.96 -16.66 -2.74
C GLY A 120 -13.97 -16.20 -4.20
N ALA A 121 -13.81 -14.91 -4.49
CA ALA A 121 -13.83 -14.44 -5.89
C ALA A 121 -12.66 -14.98 -6.72
N ASN A 122 -11.53 -15.27 -6.09
CA ASN A 122 -10.32 -15.81 -6.73
C ASN A 122 -10.17 -17.34 -6.59
N ASP A 123 -11.28 -18.05 -6.35
CA ASP A 123 -11.29 -19.53 -6.36
C ASP A 123 -10.93 -20.07 -7.75
N PRO A 124 -10.47 -21.34 -7.86
CA PRO A 124 -10.04 -21.91 -9.12
C PRO A 124 -11.04 -21.71 -10.26
N GLY A 125 -10.57 -21.25 -11.40
CA GLY A 125 -11.41 -20.93 -12.57
C GLY A 125 -11.84 -19.46 -12.66
N TRP A 126 -11.28 -18.58 -11.83
CA TRP A 126 -11.56 -17.15 -11.89
C TRP A 126 -11.25 -16.52 -13.26
N SER A 127 -11.95 -15.43 -13.58
CA SER A 127 -11.68 -14.57 -14.73
C SER A 127 -11.73 -13.10 -14.34
N THR A 128 -11.08 -12.23 -15.10
CA THR A 128 -11.07 -10.78 -14.86
C THR A 128 -12.44 -10.16 -15.07
N GLU A 129 -13.25 -10.70 -16.00
CA GLU A 129 -14.64 -10.26 -16.22
C GLU A 129 -15.51 -10.55 -14.99
N ALA A 130 -15.29 -11.70 -14.33
CA ALA A 130 -15.99 -12.03 -13.10
C ALA A 130 -15.55 -11.09 -11.95
N PHE A 131 -14.26 -10.69 -11.91
CA PHE A 131 -13.76 -9.72 -10.94
C PHE A 131 -14.39 -8.35 -11.12
N ASP A 132 -14.51 -7.84 -12.35
CA ASP A 132 -15.12 -6.54 -12.65
C ASP A 132 -16.56 -6.43 -12.14
N ALA A 133 -17.28 -7.56 -12.06
CA ALA A 133 -18.65 -7.59 -11.58
C ALA A 133 -18.77 -7.45 -10.04
N VAL A 134 -17.72 -7.78 -9.28
CA VAL A 134 -17.79 -7.89 -7.81
C VAL A 134 -16.73 -7.05 -7.07
N ALA A 135 -15.67 -6.63 -7.76
CA ALA A 135 -14.59 -5.87 -7.15
C ALA A 135 -15.02 -4.45 -6.77
N VAL A 136 -14.52 -3.96 -5.64
CA VAL A 136 -14.83 -2.62 -5.14
C VAL A 136 -13.58 -1.80 -4.91
N ARG A 137 -13.68 -0.48 -5.08
CA ARG A 137 -12.59 0.44 -4.76
C ARG A 137 -12.56 0.71 -3.26
N HIS A 138 -11.35 0.81 -2.70
CA HIS A 138 -11.17 1.27 -1.32
C HIS A 138 -11.64 2.73 -1.18
N CYS A 139 -12.36 3.05 -0.09
CA CYS A 139 -12.95 4.39 0.11
C CYS A 139 -11.89 5.51 0.19
N ASP A 140 -10.68 5.19 0.66
CA ASP A 140 -9.58 6.14 0.80
C ASP A 140 -8.70 6.22 -0.47
N ARG A 141 -9.07 5.52 -1.55
CA ARG A 141 -8.35 5.55 -2.84
C ARG A 141 -9.07 6.40 -3.86
N GLN A 142 -8.32 7.26 -4.52
CA GLN A 142 -8.81 8.00 -5.68
C GLN A 142 -9.12 7.04 -6.83
N GLY A 143 -10.18 7.31 -7.59
CA GLY A 143 -10.48 6.58 -8.81
C GLY A 143 -9.51 6.92 -9.95
N PRO A 144 -9.56 6.14 -11.06
CA PRO A 144 -8.75 6.44 -12.24
C PRO A 144 -9.09 7.85 -12.75
N PRO A 145 -8.08 8.60 -13.26
CA PRO A 145 -8.33 9.92 -13.80
C PRO A 145 -9.13 9.85 -15.12
N GLU A 146 -9.84 10.93 -15.46
CA GLU A 146 -10.50 11.05 -16.78
C GLU A 146 -9.48 11.15 -17.91
N ALA A 147 -8.39 11.90 -17.71
CA ALA A 147 -7.26 11.95 -18.63
C ALA A 147 -6.39 10.69 -18.52
N ALA A 148 -5.45 10.49 -19.45
CA ALA A 148 -4.53 9.36 -19.41
C ALA A 148 -3.74 9.30 -18.09
N ARG A 149 -3.37 10.46 -17.53
CA ARG A 149 -2.73 10.60 -16.21
C ARG A 149 -3.11 11.91 -15.53
N LYS A 150 -3.01 11.93 -14.19
CA LYS A 150 -3.19 13.10 -13.33
C LYS A 150 -2.09 13.13 -12.28
N ARG A 151 -1.48 14.28 -12.03
CA ARG A 151 -0.48 14.43 -10.97
C ARG A 151 -1.11 14.16 -9.60
N CYS A 152 -0.39 13.43 -8.76
CA CYS A 152 -0.70 13.21 -7.36
C CYS A 152 0.15 14.19 -6.55
N ASP A 153 -0.49 15.22 -5.99
CA ASP A 153 0.22 16.26 -5.23
C ASP A 153 0.40 15.89 -3.75
N ASP A 154 -0.30 14.85 -3.30
CA ASP A 154 -0.17 14.31 -1.94
C ASP A 154 0.58 12.98 -1.95
N TYR A 155 1.86 13.00 -1.57
CA TYR A 155 2.71 11.81 -1.49
C TYR A 155 2.15 10.71 -0.56
N ARG A 156 1.27 11.05 0.40
CA ARG A 156 0.62 10.10 1.32
C ARG A 156 -0.36 9.16 0.60
N CYS A 157 -0.79 9.51 -0.61
CA CYS A 157 -1.60 8.66 -1.46
C CYS A 157 -0.84 7.49 -2.08
N PHE A 158 0.50 7.50 -1.99
CA PHE A 158 1.31 6.40 -2.48
C PHE A 158 1.18 5.19 -1.54
N TRP A 159 0.60 4.13 -2.07
CA TRP A 159 0.55 2.79 -1.49
C TRP A 159 1.16 1.83 -2.50
N SER A 160 2.12 1.04 -2.10
CA SER A 160 2.93 0.21 -3.00
C SER A 160 2.24 -1.06 -3.53
N LEU A 161 0.91 -1.12 -3.51
CA LEU A 161 0.12 -2.26 -4.00
C LEU A 161 0.42 -2.59 -5.48
N THR A 162 0.45 -1.55 -6.33
CA THR A 162 0.97 -1.60 -7.70
C THR A 162 1.44 -0.22 -8.13
N PHE A 163 2.62 -0.15 -8.71
CA PHE A 163 3.18 1.07 -9.28
C PHE A 163 4.29 0.75 -10.29
N ALA A 164 4.63 1.70 -11.15
CA ALA A 164 5.75 1.54 -12.06
C ALA A 164 6.66 2.76 -12.04
N MET A 165 7.94 2.52 -12.31
CA MET A 165 8.97 3.53 -12.51
C MET A 165 9.92 3.10 -13.63
N HIS A 166 10.43 4.07 -14.41
CA HIS A 166 11.57 3.81 -15.25
C HIS A 166 12.82 3.58 -14.37
N ARG A 167 13.73 2.69 -14.80
CA ARG A 167 14.95 2.35 -14.03
C ARG A 167 15.79 3.56 -13.64
N ASP A 168 15.84 4.57 -14.50
CA ASP A 168 16.62 5.80 -14.24
C ASP A 168 15.96 6.63 -13.12
N ASP A 169 14.61 6.70 -13.09
CA ASP A 169 13.89 7.38 -12.02
C ASP A 169 13.99 6.61 -10.71
N TRP A 170 13.97 5.27 -10.77
CA TRP A 170 14.26 4.43 -9.61
C TRP A 170 15.67 4.71 -9.06
N ALA A 171 16.67 4.76 -9.92
CA ALA A 171 18.05 5.09 -9.51
C ALA A 171 18.13 6.49 -8.89
N ARG A 172 17.46 7.49 -9.48
CA ARG A 172 17.37 8.86 -8.92
C ARG A 172 16.64 8.89 -7.58
N SER A 173 15.65 8.04 -7.36
CA SER A 173 14.89 7.97 -6.10
C SER A 173 15.74 7.47 -4.94
N GLY A 174 16.80 6.71 -5.22
CA GLY A 174 17.65 6.05 -4.22
C GLY A 174 16.99 4.85 -3.55
N GLY A 175 15.80 4.43 -4.00
CA GLY A 175 15.04 3.31 -3.44
C GLY A 175 14.39 3.62 -2.08
N PHE A 176 13.86 2.57 -1.47
CA PHE A 176 13.25 2.63 -0.13
C PHE A 176 14.33 2.73 0.97
N ASP A 177 14.03 3.40 2.05
CA ASP A 177 14.90 3.48 3.23
C ASP A 177 14.80 2.17 4.04
N GLU A 178 15.85 1.34 4.01
CA GLU A 178 15.88 0.01 4.63
C GLU A 178 15.85 0.02 6.16
N ARG A 179 15.96 1.20 6.79
CA ARG A 179 15.77 1.34 8.24
C ARG A 179 14.33 1.10 8.65
N PHE A 180 13.36 1.28 7.73
CA PHE A 180 11.98 0.89 7.94
C PHE A 180 11.89 -0.64 7.85
N SER A 181 11.71 -1.28 9.01
CA SER A 181 11.59 -2.73 9.15
C SER A 181 10.28 -3.10 9.85
N GLY A 182 9.74 -4.27 9.56
CA GLY A 182 8.40 -4.64 9.98
C GLY A 182 7.34 -4.03 9.05
N TYR A 183 6.24 -3.56 9.61
CA TYR A 183 5.09 -3.07 8.83
C TYR A 183 4.88 -1.58 9.03
N GLY A 184 4.65 -0.87 7.91
CA GLY A 184 4.14 0.50 7.85
C GLY A 184 5.21 1.58 7.86
N GLY A 185 4.90 2.68 7.19
CA GLY A 185 5.72 3.89 7.11
C GLY A 185 6.69 3.93 5.93
N GLU A 186 7.13 2.79 5.39
CA GLU A 186 8.09 2.72 4.28
C GLU A 186 7.53 3.34 2.99
N ASP A 187 6.24 3.11 2.69
CA ASP A 187 5.56 3.68 1.52
C ASP A 187 5.48 5.20 1.62
N THR A 188 5.02 5.69 2.77
CA THR A 188 4.89 7.13 3.02
C THR A 188 6.26 7.81 3.00
N ASP A 189 7.29 7.16 3.54
CA ASP A 189 8.67 7.64 3.49
C ASP A 189 9.19 7.72 2.05
N PHE A 190 8.94 6.68 1.26
CA PHE A 190 9.35 6.67 -0.14
C PHE A 190 8.62 7.75 -0.94
N GLY A 191 7.29 7.88 -0.79
CA GLY A 191 6.53 8.96 -1.40
C GLY A 191 7.04 10.34 -1.00
N ARG A 192 7.38 10.57 0.27
CA ARG A 192 7.98 11.81 0.75
C ARG A 192 9.36 12.04 0.14
N THR A 193 10.18 11.00 0.04
CA THR A 193 11.50 11.06 -0.59
C THR A 193 11.40 11.46 -2.06
N LEU A 194 10.42 10.93 -2.80
CA LEU A 194 10.17 11.35 -4.18
C LEU A 194 9.81 12.85 -4.26
N ALA A 195 8.94 13.32 -3.37
CA ALA A 195 8.55 14.74 -3.32
C ALA A 195 9.74 15.66 -3.04
N GLU A 196 10.62 15.30 -2.09
CA GLU A 196 11.84 16.07 -1.77
C GLU A 196 12.88 16.06 -2.89
N ARG A 197 12.83 15.08 -3.80
CA ARG A 197 13.73 14.95 -4.96
C ARG A 197 13.11 15.46 -6.26
N ASP A 198 11.97 16.13 -6.19
CA ASP A 198 11.22 16.60 -7.35
C ASP A 198 10.92 15.48 -8.37
N ILE A 199 10.68 14.26 -7.89
CA ILE A 199 10.24 13.12 -8.69
C ILE A 199 8.71 13.04 -8.60
N PRO A 200 7.96 13.34 -9.66
CA PRO A 200 6.51 13.40 -9.60
C PRO A 200 5.88 12.01 -9.44
N ILE A 201 4.71 11.99 -8.78
CA ILE A 201 3.84 10.82 -8.67
C ILE A 201 2.61 11.07 -9.52
N TRP A 202 2.19 10.07 -10.30
CA TRP A 202 1.05 10.16 -11.20
C TRP A 202 0.02 9.08 -10.94
N TRP A 203 -1.23 9.46 -10.91
CA TRP A 203 -2.33 8.53 -11.15
C TRP A 203 -2.45 8.31 -12.64
N VAL A 204 -2.49 7.04 -13.08
CA VAL A 204 -2.69 6.70 -14.50
C VAL A 204 -4.04 6.01 -14.69
N ARG A 205 -4.65 6.26 -15.86
CA ARG A 205 -5.84 5.53 -16.28
C ARG A 205 -5.42 4.14 -16.72
N GLY A 206 -6.16 3.11 -16.34
CA GLY A 206 -5.80 1.73 -16.57
C GLY A 206 -4.82 1.20 -15.53
N ALA A 207 -3.90 0.32 -15.93
CA ALA A 207 -2.97 -0.38 -15.05
C ALA A 207 -3.67 -0.97 -13.82
N ARG A 208 -4.81 -1.64 -14.06
CA ARG A 208 -5.69 -2.18 -13.02
C ARG A 208 -5.14 -3.47 -12.43
N ALA A 209 -5.21 -3.60 -11.11
CA ALA A 209 -4.99 -4.84 -10.39
C ALA A 209 -6.16 -5.15 -9.45
N TYR A 210 -6.35 -6.43 -9.13
CA TYR A 210 -7.39 -6.92 -8.22
C TYR A 210 -6.73 -7.50 -6.98
N HIS A 211 -6.91 -6.82 -5.84
CA HIS A 211 -6.40 -7.27 -4.56
C HIS A 211 -7.23 -8.46 -4.06
N GLN A 212 -6.58 -9.60 -3.91
CA GLN A 212 -7.20 -10.85 -3.46
C GLN A 212 -7.58 -10.75 -1.99
N TYR A 213 -8.75 -11.29 -1.65
CA TYR A 213 -9.17 -11.36 -0.25
C TYR A 213 -8.20 -12.20 0.59
N HIS A 214 -7.84 -11.66 1.72
CA HIS A 214 -7.22 -12.40 2.82
C HIS A 214 -7.59 -11.75 4.15
N PRO A 215 -7.85 -12.54 5.22
CA PRO A 215 -8.12 -11.97 6.52
C PRO A 215 -6.93 -11.14 7.02
N HIS A 216 -7.20 -9.90 7.43
CA HIS A 216 -6.21 -9.03 8.07
C HIS A 216 -6.89 -8.11 9.08
N CYS A 217 -6.11 -7.45 9.91
CA CYS A 217 -6.60 -6.45 10.86
C CYS A 217 -6.31 -5.05 10.36
N MET A 218 -7.30 -4.16 10.51
CA MET A 218 -7.12 -2.75 10.25
C MET A 218 -7.85 -1.93 11.35
N PRO A 219 -7.12 -1.16 12.19
CA PRO A 219 -5.67 -0.94 12.15
C PRO A 219 -4.86 -2.21 12.36
N PRO A 220 -3.61 -2.25 11.85
CA PRO A 220 -2.80 -3.48 11.81
C PRO A 220 -2.16 -3.80 13.17
N ILE A 221 -2.97 -4.19 14.13
CA ILE A 221 -2.57 -4.41 15.54
C ILE A 221 -1.55 -5.52 15.76
N HIS A 222 -1.36 -6.43 14.79
CA HIS A 222 -0.27 -7.41 14.83
C HIS A 222 1.12 -6.77 14.80
N HIS A 223 1.19 -5.51 14.35
CA HIS A 223 2.42 -4.82 14.02
C HIS A 223 2.67 -3.58 14.90
N VAL A 224 1.96 -3.42 16.04
CA VAL A 224 2.10 -2.26 16.93
C VAL A 224 3.57 -1.91 17.24
N PRO A 225 4.46 -2.87 17.61
CA PRO A 225 5.85 -2.53 17.90
C PRO A 225 6.61 -1.93 16.71
N SER A 226 6.46 -2.50 15.50
CA SER A 226 7.12 -1.98 14.31
C SER A 226 6.52 -0.65 13.85
N ILE A 227 5.21 -0.47 13.98
CA ILE A 227 4.53 0.80 13.65
C ILE A 227 5.01 1.93 14.56
N ILE A 228 5.15 1.70 15.87
CA ILE A 228 5.72 2.68 16.79
C ILE A 228 7.13 3.06 16.34
N ARG A 229 8.00 2.08 16.14
CA ARG A 229 9.39 2.30 15.73
C ARG A 229 9.49 3.07 14.41
N ASN A 230 8.70 2.68 13.43
CA ASN A 230 8.70 3.31 12.11
C ASN A 230 8.08 4.72 12.15
N ALA A 231 7.08 4.98 12.97
CA ALA A 231 6.53 6.33 13.18
C ALA A 231 7.56 7.27 13.83
N GLU A 232 8.34 6.80 14.79
CA GLU A 232 9.42 7.57 15.43
C GLU A 232 10.61 7.79 14.48
N LEU A 233 10.96 6.77 13.67
CA LEU A 233 11.96 6.91 12.61
C LEU A 233 11.55 7.98 11.59
N PHE A 234 10.27 7.94 11.16
CA PHE A 234 9.72 8.94 10.25
C PHE A 234 9.76 10.34 10.87
N ALA A 235 9.40 10.47 12.16
CA ALA A 235 9.46 11.76 12.89
C ALA A 235 10.90 12.28 12.99
N THR A 236 11.87 11.41 13.24
CA THR A 236 13.29 11.78 13.27
C THR A 236 13.78 12.29 11.91
N LYS A 237 13.28 11.69 10.82
CA LYS A 237 13.68 12.03 9.45
C LYS A 237 12.97 13.29 8.93
N TRP A 238 11.69 13.46 9.25
CA TRP A 238 10.82 14.47 8.63
C TRP A 238 10.19 15.50 9.57
N GLY A 239 10.46 15.39 10.87
CA GLY A 239 9.96 16.34 11.87
C GLY A 239 8.52 16.11 12.35
N HIS A 240 7.83 15.12 11.85
CA HIS A 240 6.48 14.72 12.27
C HIS A 240 6.27 13.23 12.06
N ARG A 241 5.35 12.62 12.82
CA ARG A 241 5.00 11.20 12.65
C ARG A 241 4.13 10.96 11.41
N THR A 242 4.16 9.74 10.90
CA THR A 242 3.20 9.22 9.91
C THR A 242 2.25 8.23 10.56
N MET A 243 1.27 7.71 9.79
CA MET A 243 0.30 6.69 10.25
C MET A 243 -0.57 7.15 11.44
N GLU A 244 -0.80 8.46 11.61
CA GLU A 244 -1.52 8.99 12.76
C GLU A 244 -2.94 8.41 12.91
N HIS A 245 -3.60 8.01 11.83
CA HIS A 245 -4.90 7.33 11.88
C HIS A 245 -4.82 5.96 12.58
N TRP A 246 -3.71 5.21 12.43
CA TRP A 246 -3.48 3.97 13.18
C TRP A 246 -3.07 4.26 14.61
N LEU A 247 -2.16 5.22 14.81
CA LEU A 247 -1.71 5.62 16.14
C LEU A 247 -2.87 6.13 16.99
N HIS A 248 -3.79 6.91 16.40
CA HIS A 248 -5.02 7.35 17.08
C HIS A 248 -5.88 6.17 17.51
N ALA A 249 -6.15 5.22 16.62
CA ALA A 249 -6.91 4.01 16.97
C ALA A 249 -6.22 3.21 18.10
N PHE A 250 -4.89 3.07 18.05
CA PHE A 250 -4.12 2.36 19.09
C PHE A 250 -4.20 3.08 20.46
N ARG A 251 -4.19 4.43 20.47
CA ARG A 251 -4.41 5.21 21.70
C ARG A 251 -5.81 4.96 22.28
N MET A 252 -6.84 5.02 21.43
CA MET A 252 -8.23 4.75 21.84
C MET A 252 -8.43 3.33 22.36
N MET A 253 -7.69 2.35 21.82
CA MET A 253 -7.69 0.96 22.31
C MET A 253 -6.86 0.77 23.58
N GLY A 254 -6.13 1.78 24.03
CA GLY A 254 -5.20 1.67 25.17
C GLY A 254 -4.01 0.75 24.90
N LEU A 255 -3.58 0.62 23.64
CA LEU A 255 -2.39 -0.14 23.25
C LEU A 255 -1.12 0.68 23.39
N ILE A 256 -1.18 2.00 23.15
CA ILE A 256 -0.04 2.91 23.18
C ILE A 256 -0.36 4.20 23.95
N THR A 257 0.69 4.91 24.33
CA THR A 257 0.61 6.27 24.89
C THR A 257 1.76 7.13 24.39
N ASP A 258 1.54 8.44 24.38
CA ASP A 258 2.61 9.42 24.15
C ASP A 258 3.37 9.65 25.46
N THR A 259 4.70 9.74 25.39
CA THR A 259 5.60 10.14 26.47
C THR A 259 6.55 11.22 25.98
N PRO A 260 7.26 11.93 26.87
CA PRO A 260 8.28 12.91 26.44
C PRO A 260 9.38 12.32 25.56
N GLU A 261 9.64 11.01 25.68
CA GLU A 261 10.67 10.29 24.92
C GLU A 261 10.14 9.70 23.61
N GLY A 262 8.81 9.78 23.34
CA GLY A 262 8.16 9.22 22.16
C GLY A 262 6.97 8.31 22.47
N LEU A 263 6.56 7.52 21.50
CA LEU A 263 5.48 6.54 21.66
C LEU A 263 5.92 5.33 22.46
N ARG A 264 5.07 4.89 23.40
CA ARG A 264 5.31 3.70 24.21
C ARG A 264 4.12 2.74 24.15
N MET A 265 4.40 1.46 23.97
CA MET A 265 3.42 0.40 24.07
C MET A 265 3.02 0.21 25.54
N LEU A 266 1.72 0.14 25.82
CA LEU A 266 1.15 -0.06 27.16
C LEU A 266 0.87 -1.53 27.44
N ARG A 267 0.38 -2.26 26.44
CA ARG A 267 0.04 -3.67 26.54
C ARG A 267 0.02 -4.33 25.15
N GLU A 268 0.12 -5.64 25.12
CA GLU A 268 -0.14 -6.43 23.92
C GLU A 268 -1.63 -6.42 23.55
N PRO A 269 -1.96 -6.51 22.24
CA PRO A 269 -3.33 -6.68 21.80
C PRO A 269 -3.97 -7.96 22.34
N SER A 270 -5.19 -7.86 22.86
CA SER A 270 -6.01 -8.97 23.33
C SER A 270 -6.83 -9.60 22.20
N GLN A 271 -7.43 -10.76 22.44
CA GLN A 271 -8.37 -11.38 21.49
C GLN A 271 -9.56 -10.46 21.14
N ALA A 272 -10.03 -9.65 22.09
CA ALA A 272 -11.09 -8.68 21.85
C ALA A 272 -10.64 -7.55 20.89
N ASP A 273 -9.38 -7.13 20.98
CA ASP A 273 -8.80 -6.16 20.05
C ASP A 273 -8.70 -6.76 18.64
N PHE A 274 -8.28 -8.01 18.51
CA PHE A 274 -8.25 -8.72 17.23
C PHE A 274 -9.64 -8.85 16.63
N ALA A 275 -10.64 -9.29 17.42
CA ALA A 275 -12.04 -9.39 16.94
C ALA A 275 -12.62 -8.04 16.47
N LEU A 276 -12.21 -6.92 17.10
CA LEU A 276 -12.62 -5.58 16.70
C LEU A 276 -12.01 -5.15 15.37
N CYS A 277 -10.74 -5.48 15.12
CA CYS A 277 -9.95 -5.01 13.97
C CYS A 277 -10.01 -5.95 12.76
N GLN A 278 -10.35 -7.23 12.97
CA GLN A 278 -10.31 -8.24 11.93
C GLN A 278 -11.33 -7.98 10.83
N GLN A 279 -10.87 -8.11 9.59
CA GLN A 279 -11.76 -8.18 8.42
C GLN A 279 -12.57 -9.47 8.47
N THR A 280 -13.88 -9.36 8.22
CA THR A 280 -14.77 -10.52 8.00
C THR A 280 -15.03 -10.71 6.51
N ALA A 281 -15.53 -11.90 6.12
CA ALA A 281 -15.76 -12.24 4.72
C ALA A 281 -16.78 -11.32 4.00
N GLU A 282 -17.67 -10.69 4.77
CA GLU A 282 -18.68 -9.75 4.23
C GLU A 282 -18.09 -8.34 3.95
N MET A 283 -16.89 -8.06 4.45
CA MET A 283 -16.24 -6.77 4.23
C MET A 283 -15.42 -6.83 2.94
N PRO A 284 -15.61 -5.90 2.00
CA PRO A 284 -14.82 -5.85 0.77
C PRO A 284 -13.33 -5.57 1.08
N TYR A 285 -13.07 -4.76 2.12
CA TYR A 285 -11.75 -4.47 2.67
C TYR A 285 -11.89 -4.04 4.14
N ALA A 286 -10.80 -4.13 4.91
CA ALA A 286 -10.76 -3.57 6.26
C ALA A 286 -10.38 -2.09 6.21
N ALA A 287 -10.97 -1.28 7.11
CA ALA A 287 -10.70 0.15 7.20
C ALA A 287 -10.58 0.61 8.66
N THR A 288 -9.52 1.33 8.99
CA THR A 288 -9.29 1.90 10.34
C THR A 288 -10.43 2.79 10.79
N GLY A 289 -10.99 3.59 9.90
CA GLY A 289 -12.10 4.49 10.20
C GLY A 289 -13.36 3.79 10.73
N ARG A 290 -13.60 2.52 10.38
CA ARG A 290 -14.68 1.71 10.97
C ARG A 290 -14.40 1.45 12.45
N VAL A 291 -13.19 1.05 12.80
CA VAL A 291 -12.81 0.74 14.19
C VAL A 291 -12.81 2.00 15.03
N VAL A 292 -12.25 3.11 14.53
CA VAL A 292 -12.25 4.40 15.22
C VAL A 292 -13.70 4.81 15.56
N ARG A 293 -14.61 4.78 14.59
CA ARG A 293 -16.02 5.10 14.83
C ARG A 293 -16.67 4.24 15.92
N LEU A 294 -16.41 2.93 15.91
CA LEU A 294 -16.94 2.03 16.95
C LEU A 294 -16.40 2.37 18.35
N LEU A 295 -15.14 2.75 18.44
CA LEU A 295 -14.51 3.15 19.70
C LEU A 295 -15.03 4.50 20.19
N GLU A 296 -15.21 5.48 19.30
CA GLU A 296 -15.80 6.78 19.59
C GLU A 296 -17.26 6.65 20.09
N ASP A 297 -18.08 5.87 19.37
CA ASP A 297 -19.47 5.62 19.78
C ASP A 297 -19.53 4.93 21.16
N ARG A 298 -18.63 3.97 21.46
CA ARG A 298 -18.52 3.36 22.80
C ARG A 298 -18.14 4.36 23.88
N ALA A 299 -17.17 5.22 23.60
CA ALA A 299 -16.74 6.26 24.53
C ALA A 299 -17.85 7.26 24.84
N ARG A 300 -18.63 7.67 23.82
CA ARG A 300 -19.80 8.54 23.97
C ARG A 300 -20.89 7.89 24.82
N LEU A 301 -21.23 6.63 24.54
CA LEU A 301 -22.22 5.88 25.33
C LEU A 301 -21.79 5.75 26.80
N ALA A 302 -20.54 5.48 27.06
CA ALA A 302 -19.98 5.43 28.42
C ALA A 302 -20.08 6.79 29.15
N ALA A 303 -20.02 7.90 28.39
CA ALA A 303 -20.21 9.26 28.93
C ALA A 303 -21.71 9.70 28.98
N GLY A 304 -22.67 8.80 28.68
CA GLY A 304 -24.08 9.10 28.66
C GLY A 304 -24.55 9.94 27.47
N LEU A 305 -23.74 10.02 26.41
CA LEU A 305 -24.03 10.76 25.19
C LEU A 305 -24.53 9.81 24.08
N PRO A 306 -25.42 10.23 23.18
CA PRO A 306 -25.82 9.41 22.04
C PRO A 306 -24.67 9.22 21.05
N PRO A 307 -24.68 8.12 20.25
CA PRO A 307 -23.76 7.94 19.13
C PRO A 307 -23.80 9.14 18.17
N GLU A 308 -22.69 9.39 17.49
CA GLU A 308 -22.59 10.51 16.57
C GLU A 308 -23.40 10.26 15.29
N THR A 309 -24.27 11.21 14.91
CA THR A 309 -25.06 11.11 13.68
C THR A 309 -24.18 11.36 12.44
N ALA A 310 -24.59 10.85 11.26
CA ALA A 310 -23.88 11.08 10.00
C ALA A 310 -23.65 12.57 9.71
N SER A 311 -24.67 13.42 9.98
CA SER A 311 -24.55 14.87 9.75
C SER A 311 -23.59 15.58 10.73
N MET A 312 -23.41 15.05 11.93
CA MET A 312 -22.41 15.56 12.88
C MET A 312 -20.98 15.18 12.41
N ARG A 313 -20.81 13.97 11.90
CA ARG A 313 -19.54 13.46 11.37
C ARG A 313 -19.09 14.23 10.13
N GLU A 314 -19.99 14.53 9.19
CA GLU A 314 -19.68 15.36 8.02
C GLU A 314 -19.19 16.77 8.42
N ARG A 315 -19.83 17.39 9.43
CA ARG A 315 -19.40 18.69 9.94
C ARG A 315 -18.02 18.62 10.57
N HIS A 316 -17.74 17.59 11.37
CA HIS A 316 -16.42 17.38 12.00
C HIS A 316 -15.32 17.19 10.96
N SER A 317 -15.56 16.34 9.95
CA SER A 317 -14.63 16.11 8.85
C SER A 317 -14.31 17.38 8.06
N ARG A 318 -15.31 18.22 7.76
CA ARG A 318 -15.10 19.52 7.09
C ARG A 318 -14.31 20.50 7.94
N MET A 319 -14.51 20.50 9.25
CA MET A 319 -13.75 21.37 10.18
C MET A 319 -12.28 20.93 10.28
N THR A 320 -12.01 19.62 10.33
CA THR A 320 -10.64 19.08 10.38
C THR A 320 -9.90 19.36 9.08
N GLN A 321 -10.54 19.16 7.93
CA GLN A 321 -9.95 19.49 6.61
C GLN A 321 -9.67 20.98 6.45
N ALA A 322 -10.52 21.86 7.03
CA ALA A 322 -10.28 23.30 7.02
C ALA A 322 -9.10 23.71 7.92
N GLN A 323 -8.90 23.00 9.04
CA GLN A 323 -7.75 23.23 9.94
C GLN A 323 -6.44 22.72 9.31
N ASP A 324 -6.46 21.56 8.66
CA ASP A 324 -5.29 21.02 7.94
C ASP A 324 -4.91 21.92 6.73
N GLY A 325 -5.90 22.52 6.06
CA GLY A 325 -5.68 23.47 4.96
C GLY A 325 -5.05 24.80 5.41
N LEU A 326 -5.20 25.17 6.69
CA LEU A 326 -4.56 26.37 7.28
C LEU A 326 -3.11 26.13 7.71
N LEU A 327 -2.68 24.88 7.82
CA LEU A 327 -1.32 24.49 8.20
C LEU A 327 -0.37 24.27 6.99
N THR A 328 -0.87 24.35 5.77
CA THR A 328 -0.03 24.39 4.56
C THR A 328 0.45 25.83 4.34
N PRO A 329 1.77 26.11 4.35
CA PRO A 329 2.28 27.43 4.01
C PRO A 329 1.89 27.78 2.56
N PRO A 330 1.53 29.03 2.25
CA PRO A 330 1.25 29.45 0.89
C PRO A 330 2.48 29.18 0.03
N SER A 331 2.30 28.47 -1.08
CA SER A 331 3.32 28.34 -2.12
C SER A 331 3.79 29.75 -2.47
N SER A 332 5.08 30.01 -2.30
CA SER A 332 5.72 31.26 -2.74
C SER A 332 5.53 31.39 -4.24
N VAL A 333 4.59 32.23 -4.64
CA VAL A 333 4.53 32.77 -5.99
C VAL A 333 5.82 33.59 -6.15
N ALA A 334 6.77 33.08 -6.90
CA ALA A 334 7.90 33.86 -7.35
C ALA A 334 7.36 34.98 -8.24
N ALA A 335 7.51 36.20 -7.79
CA ALA A 335 7.40 37.40 -8.61
C ALA A 335 8.73 37.57 -9.36
N GLU A 336 8.59 37.93 -10.66
CA GLU A 336 9.57 38.35 -11.63
C GLU A 336 10.34 37.28 -12.41
#